data_7f4ebb880f51cf4fb200686781f410d6
#
_entry.id   7f4ebb880f51cf4fb200686781f410d6
#
_cell.length_a   1.000
_cell.length_b   1.000
_cell.length_c   1.000
_cell.angle_alpha   90.00
_cell.angle_beta   90.00
_cell.angle_gamma   90.00
#
_symmetry.space_group_name_H-M   'P 1'
#
loop_
_entity.id
_entity.type
_entity.pdbx_description
1 polymer ?
#
loop_
_entity_poly.entity_id
_entity_poly.type
_entity_poly.pdbx_seq_one_letter_code
_entity_poly.pdbx_strand_id
1 'polypeptide(L)'
;MVKMGIGYDIHPLKKGSHLVVGGTKISGEFSSDGHSDGDALIHAIIDAILGAANLGDIGQFFPSDEKKWKGMDSTHFLSTTIKKVLSVGYKLEHVDTVVILQKPEIRQFVSKIQHKLAHVLQTNKENISIKATTADHLGFIGTSEGWGALAIASLSKLE
;
A
#
# COMPACT_ATOMS: atom_id res chain seq x y z
N MET A 1 3.76 -0.73 -25.06
CA MET A 1 3.61 0.60 -24.38
C MET A 1 3.48 0.34 -22.90
N VAL A 2 4.30 1.03 -22.07
CA VAL A 2 4.22 0.97 -20.61
C VAL A 2 3.38 2.13 -20.11
N LYS A 3 2.46 1.88 -19.18
CA LYS A 3 1.68 2.90 -18.46
C LYS A 3 2.22 3.01 -17.05
N MET A 4 2.19 4.20 -16.50
CA MET A 4 2.64 4.48 -15.13
C MET A 4 1.54 5.17 -14.34
N GLY A 5 1.45 4.87 -13.06
CA GLY A 5 0.56 5.53 -12.13
C GLY A 5 1.26 5.82 -10.81
N ILE A 6 0.77 6.82 -10.10
CA ILE A 6 1.24 7.23 -8.79
C ILE A 6 0.10 7.07 -7.78
N GLY A 7 0.44 6.65 -6.57
CA GLY A 7 -0.48 6.58 -5.43
C GLY A 7 0.15 7.21 -4.21
N TYR A 8 -0.68 7.80 -3.37
CA TYR A 8 -0.30 8.41 -2.12
C TYR A 8 -1.42 8.18 -1.10
N ASP A 9 -1.05 7.73 0.09
CA ASP A 9 -2.02 7.54 1.17
C ASP A 9 -1.42 7.89 2.52
N ILE A 10 -2.24 8.44 3.41
CA ILE A 10 -1.89 8.82 4.78
C ILE A 10 -2.95 8.29 5.73
N HIS A 11 -2.51 7.74 6.86
CA HIS A 11 -3.40 7.32 7.95
C HIS A 11 -2.98 7.95 9.27
N PRO A 12 -3.94 8.36 10.11
CA PRO A 12 -3.67 8.73 11.49
C PRO A 12 -3.11 7.53 12.26
N LEU A 13 -2.26 7.83 13.24
CA LEU A 13 -1.79 6.87 14.22
C LEU A 13 -2.50 7.08 15.56
N LYS A 14 -2.76 5.99 16.26
CA LYS A 14 -3.23 5.97 17.64
C LYS A 14 -2.40 4.99 18.44
N LYS A 15 -2.46 5.09 19.76
CA LYS A 15 -1.85 4.07 20.65
C LYS A 15 -2.44 2.70 20.32
N GLY A 16 -1.57 1.70 20.22
CA GLY A 16 -1.97 0.35 19.85
C GLY A 16 -0.87 -0.66 20.13
N SER A 17 -0.98 -1.83 19.53
CA SER A 17 -0.03 -2.93 19.74
C SER A 17 0.70 -3.36 18.47
N HIS A 18 0.21 -2.95 17.31
CA HIS A 18 0.84 -3.28 16.03
C HIS A 18 0.36 -2.33 14.93
N LEU A 19 1.23 -2.12 13.95
CA LEU A 19 0.93 -1.46 12.70
C LEU A 19 0.91 -2.48 11.56
N VAL A 20 0.00 -2.35 10.60
CA VAL A 20 -0.02 -3.18 9.40
C VAL A 20 0.63 -2.41 8.26
N VAL A 21 1.70 -2.95 7.69
CA VAL A 21 2.44 -2.34 6.58
C VAL A 21 2.69 -3.40 5.51
N GLY A 22 2.12 -3.20 4.32
CA GLY A 22 2.22 -4.16 3.23
C GLY A 22 1.67 -5.55 3.60
N GLY A 23 0.57 -5.60 4.34
CA GLY A 23 -0.04 -6.84 4.84
C GLY A 23 0.74 -7.54 5.94
N THR A 24 1.78 -6.90 6.49
CA THR A 24 2.62 -7.45 7.55
C THR A 24 2.37 -6.73 8.86
N LYS A 25 2.03 -7.48 9.91
CA LYS A 25 1.90 -6.93 11.27
C LYS A 25 3.29 -6.66 11.86
N ILE A 26 3.50 -5.44 12.29
CA ILE A 26 4.73 -4.96 12.93
C ILE A 26 4.38 -4.55 14.35
N SER A 27 4.89 -5.29 15.33
CA SER A 27 4.66 -4.97 16.74
C SER A 27 5.26 -3.60 17.10
N GLY A 28 4.55 -2.84 17.92
CA GLY A 28 4.95 -1.51 18.33
C GLY A 28 3.89 -0.85 19.20
N GLU A 29 4.06 0.41 19.50
CA GLU A 29 3.17 1.21 20.37
C GLU A 29 2.08 1.97 19.61
N PHE A 30 2.05 1.82 18.27
CA PHE A 30 1.07 2.47 17.40
C PHE A 30 0.27 1.48 16.55
N SER A 31 -0.94 1.87 16.23
CA SER A 31 -1.81 1.25 15.23
C SER A 31 -2.37 2.34 14.32
N SER A 32 -2.67 2.01 13.07
CA SER A 32 -3.41 2.94 12.21
C SER A 32 -4.84 3.11 12.69
N ASP A 33 -5.37 4.32 12.54
CA ASP A 33 -6.78 4.60 12.69
C ASP A 33 -7.41 4.71 11.30
N GLY A 34 -8.31 3.78 10.96
CA GLY A 34 -8.90 3.71 9.62
C GLY A 34 -10.05 2.71 9.53
N HIS A 35 -10.77 2.73 8.40
CA HIS A 35 -11.93 1.85 8.16
C HIS A 35 -11.54 0.39 7.90
N SER A 36 -10.39 0.16 7.23
CA SER A 36 -9.80 -1.17 7.00
C SER A 36 -8.77 -1.47 8.09
N ASP A 37 -7.73 -2.23 7.77
CA ASP A 37 -6.57 -2.44 8.63
C ASP A 37 -5.62 -1.23 8.69
N GLY A 38 -5.91 -0.16 7.93
CA GLY A 38 -5.14 1.08 7.90
C GLY A 38 -3.77 0.95 7.22
N ASP A 39 -3.62 0.03 6.28
CA ASP A 39 -2.38 -0.20 5.54
C ASP A 39 -2.17 0.85 4.43
N ALA A 40 -1.58 1.99 4.77
CA ALA A 40 -1.33 3.07 3.81
C ALA A 40 -0.41 2.64 2.65
N LEU A 41 0.48 1.67 2.86
CA LEU A 41 1.35 1.17 1.78
C LEU A 41 0.53 0.44 0.71
N ILE A 42 -0.34 -0.47 1.12
CA ILE A 42 -1.21 -1.19 0.17
C ILE A 42 -2.17 -0.21 -0.52
N HIS A 43 -2.75 0.74 0.20
CA HIS A 43 -3.67 1.72 -0.39
C HIS A 43 -2.98 2.57 -1.47
N ALA A 44 -1.75 3.05 -1.20
CA ALA A 44 -0.96 3.77 -2.19
C ALA A 44 -0.62 2.90 -3.43
N ILE A 45 -0.29 1.62 -3.23
CA ILE A 45 -0.04 0.68 -4.33
C ILE A 45 -1.29 0.47 -5.18
N ILE A 46 -2.46 0.31 -4.55
CA ILE A 46 -3.74 0.16 -5.26
C ILE A 46 -4.01 1.38 -6.15
N ASP A 47 -3.89 2.59 -5.61
CA ASP A 47 -4.11 3.82 -6.37
C ASP A 47 -3.12 3.97 -7.53
N ALA A 48 -1.84 3.62 -7.31
CA ALA A 48 -0.85 3.62 -8.38
C ALA A 48 -1.22 2.65 -9.52
N ILE A 49 -1.67 1.45 -9.18
CA ILE A 49 -2.06 0.42 -10.16
C ILE A 49 -3.33 0.84 -10.91
N LEU A 50 -4.37 1.30 -10.19
CA LEU A 50 -5.63 1.76 -10.79
C LEU A 50 -5.40 2.98 -11.69
N GLY A 51 -4.58 3.94 -11.24
CA GLY A 51 -4.23 5.13 -12.05
C GLY A 51 -3.48 4.75 -13.32
N ALA A 52 -2.51 3.83 -13.26
CA ALA A 52 -1.80 3.33 -14.44
C ALA A 52 -2.75 2.65 -15.45
N ALA A 53 -3.76 1.92 -14.98
CA ALA A 53 -4.77 1.28 -15.81
C ALA A 53 -5.88 2.24 -16.29
N ASN A 54 -5.92 3.47 -15.77
CA ASN A 54 -7.00 4.45 -15.99
C ASN A 54 -8.38 3.91 -15.54
N LEU A 55 -8.39 3.32 -14.33
CA LEU A 55 -9.60 2.72 -13.73
C LEU A 55 -10.17 3.54 -12.55
N GLY A 56 -9.61 4.70 -12.23
CA GLY A 56 -10.02 5.52 -11.09
C GLY A 56 -9.14 5.28 -9.86
N ASP A 57 -9.73 5.24 -8.69
CA ASP A 57 -9.06 5.18 -7.40
C ASP A 57 -9.68 4.12 -6.44
N ILE A 58 -9.01 3.90 -5.31
CA ILE A 58 -9.44 2.93 -4.29
C ILE A 58 -10.83 3.24 -3.73
N GLY A 59 -11.18 4.53 -3.58
CA GLY A 59 -12.47 4.95 -3.03
C GLY A 59 -13.64 4.58 -3.94
N GLN A 60 -13.44 4.55 -5.26
CA GLN A 60 -14.46 4.12 -6.22
C GLN A 60 -14.69 2.60 -6.19
N PHE A 61 -13.65 1.81 -5.92
CA PHE A 61 -13.75 0.35 -5.87
C PHE A 61 -14.17 -0.19 -4.52
N PHE A 62 -13.75 0.47 -3.44
CA PHE A 62 -13.94 0.04 -2.06
C PHE A 62 -14.39 1.22 -1.19
N PRO A 63 -15.61 1.77 -1.43
CA PRO A 63 -16.12 2.93 -0.68
C PRO A 63 -16.10 2.69 0.83
N SER A 64 -15.56 3.64 1.58
CA SER A 64 -15.39 3.53 3.04
C SER A 64 -16.71 3.56 3.82
N ASP A 65 -17.80 4.04 3.21
CA ASP A 65 -19.15 4.03 3.78
C ASP A 65 -19.85 2.67 3.69
N GLU A 66 -19.34 1.74 2.88
CA GLU A 66 -19.87 0.39 2.78
C GLU A 66 -19.39 -0.50 3.93
N LYS A 67 -20.32 -0.93 4.78
CA LYS A 67 -20.05 -1.75 5.98
C LYS A 67 -19.30 -3.05 5.69
N LYS A 68 -19.46 -3.61 4.48
CA LYS A 68 -18.78 -4.86 4.07
C LYS A 68 -17.24 -4.76 4.07
N TRP A 69 -16.71 -3.55 3.96
CA TRP A 69 -15.26 -3.30 3.91
C TRP A 69 -14.64 -2.97 5.27
N LYS A 70 -15.49 -2.78 6.29
CA LYS A 70 -15.01 -2.42 7.63
C LYS A 70 -14.16 -3.54 8.24
N GLY A 71 -12.91 -3.20 8.60
CA GLY A 71 -11.95 -4.15 9.17
C GLY A 71 -11.40 -5.18 8.17
N MET A 72 -11.69 -5.02 6.87
CA MET A 72 -11.17 -5.91 5.84
C MET A 72 -9.66 -5.75 5.71
N ASP A 73 -8.98 -6.87 5.51
CA ASP A 73 -7.55 -6.92 5.22
C ASP A 73 -7.26 -6.27 3.84
N SER A 74 -6.38 -5.29 3.81
CA SER A 74 -6.04 -4.55 2.59
C SER A 74 -5.40 -5.43 1.52
N THR A 75 -4.83 -6.57 1.87
CA THR A 75 -4.35 -7.57 0.88
C THR A 75 -5.49 -8.12 0.03
N HIS A 76 -6.72 -8.18 0.56
CA HIS A 76 -7.90 -8.54 -0.22
C HIS A 76 -8.20 -7.49 -1.31
N PHE A 77 -8.14 -6.20 -0.96
CA PHE A 77 -8.34 -5.11 -1.91
C PHE A 77 -7.26 -5.14 -3.01
N LEU A 78 -6.00 -5.36 -2.62
CA LEU A 78 -4.89 -5.45 -3.56
C LEU A 78 -5.05 -6.65 -4.52
N SER A 79 -5.42 -7.81 -4.01
CA SER A 79 -5.69 -9.01 -4.83
C SER A 79 -6.85 -8.79 -5.81
N THR A 80 -7.91 -8.11 -5.38
CA THR A 80 -9.05 -7.77 -6.24
C THR A 80 -8.63 -6.77 -7.33
N THR A 81 -7.82 -5.77 -6.97
CA THR A 81 -7.30 -4.77 -7.90
C THR A 81 -6.45 -5.41 -9.00
N ILE A 82 -5.50 -6.29 -8.65
CA ILE A 82 -4.66 -6.92 -9.67
C ILE A 82 -5.46 -7.83 -10.62
N LYS A 83 -6.46 -8.56 -10.11
CA LYS A 83 -7.38 -9.34 -10.94
C LYS A 83 -8.16 -8.46 -11.91
N LYS A 84 -8.62 -7.29 -11.47
CA LYS A 84 -9.31 -6.33 -12.31
C LYS A 84 -8.41 -5.80 -13.43
N VAL A 85 -7.17 -5.45 -13.11
CA VAL A 85 -6.18 -4.94 -14.08
C VAL A 85 -5.86 -6.01 -15.13
N LEU A 86 -5.68 -7.26 -14.71
CA LEU A 86 -5.50 -8.38 -15.62
C LEU A 86 -6.71 -8.57 -16.55
N SER A 87 -7.94 -8.44 -16.02
CA SER A 87 -9.17 -8.61 -16.82
C SER A 87 -9.37 -7.54 -17.90
N VAL A 88 -8.72 -6.38 -17.78
CA VAL A 88 -8.73 -5.31 -18.79
C VAL A 88 -7.48 -5.31 -19.69
N GLY A 89 -6.71 -6.40 -19.65
CA GLY A 89 -5.61 -6.65 -20.58
C GLY A 89 -4.29 -6.00 -20.19
N TYR A 90 -4.05 -5.75 -18.90
CA TYR A 90 -2.77 -5.24 -18.41
C TYR A 90 -2.16 -6.20 -17.39
N LYS A 91 -0.83 -6.21 -17.31
CA LYS A 91 -0.05 -6.89 -16.26
C LYS A 91 0.85 -5.89 -15.54
N LEU A 92 1.12 -6.18 -14.27
CA LEU A 92 2.07 -5.43 -13.46
C LEU A 92 3.51 -5.78 -13.86
N GLU A 93 4.32 -4.74 -14.11
CA GLU A 93 5.74 -4.89 -14.40
C GLU A 93 6.60 -4.54 -13.19
N HIS A 94 6.31 -3.43 -12.51
CA HIS A 94 7.11 -2.99 -11.37
C HIS A 94 6.30 -2.11 -10.42
N VAL A 95 6.64 -2.17 -9.14
CA VAL A 95 6.17 -1.26 -8.08
C VAL A 95 7.37 -0.71 -7.33
N ASP A 96 7.47 0.61 -7.24
CA ASP A 96 8.43 1.28 -6.38
C ASP A 96 7.70 2.10 -5.31
N THR A 97 8.14 1.98 -4.05
CA THR A 97 7.43 2.59 -2.92
C THR A 97 8.36 3.29 -1.95
N VAL A 98 7.82 4.27 -1.25
CA VAL A 98 8.43 4.90 -0.07
C VAL A 98 7.42 4.89 1.06
N VAL A 99 7.79 4.26 2.17
CA VAL A 99 7.05 4.36 3.44
C VAL A 99 7.66 5.49 4.26
N ILE A 100 6.82 6.42 4.71
CA ILE A 100 7.23 7.58 5.52
C ILE A 100 6.63 7.41 6.91
N LEU A 101 7.45 7.01 7.87
CA LEU A 101 7.01 6.58 9.19
C LEU A 101 8.10 6.88 10.24
N GLN A 102 7.76 7.64 11.28
CA GLN A 102 8.72 7.97 12.32
C GLN A 102 9.02 6.77 13.23
N LYS A 103 7.98 6.03 13.64
CA LYS A 103 8.04 4.81 14.45
C LYS A 103 6.86 3.88 14.13
N PRO A 104 7.06 2.55 14.21
CA PRO A 104 8.29 1.81 14.45
C PRO A 104 9.26 1.80 13.27
N GLU A 105 10.52 1.44 13.47
CA GLU A 105 11.46 1.20 12.36
C GLU A 105 11.08 -0.08 11.63
N ILE A 106 10.89 0.03 10.30
CA ILE A 106 10.42 -1.10 9.47
C ILE A 106 11.52 -1.79 8.66
N ARG A 107 12.77 -1.30 8.71
CA ARG A 107 13.87 -1.81 7.90
C ARG A 107 14.02 -3.33 7.95
N GLN A 108 13.97 -3.91 9.15
CA GLN A 108 14.08 -5.36 9.35
C GLN A 108 12.90 -6.16 8.78
N PHE A 109 11.78 -5.52 8.50
CA PHE A 109 10.58 -6.16 7.95
C PHE A 109 10.44 -6.02 6.44
N VAL A 110 11.27 -5.18 5.78
CA VAL A 110 11.17 -4.87 4.35
C VAL A 110 11.17 -6.14 3.49
N SER A 111 12.07 -7.08 3.74
CA SER A 111 12.12 -8.35 3.00
C SER A 111 10.83 -9.16 3.16
N LYS A 112 10.26 -9.21 4.36
CA LYS A 112 9.00 -9.92 4.64
C LYS A 112 7.82 -9.25 3.94
N ILE A 113 7.76 -7.90 3.98
CA ILE A 113 6.74 -7.12 3.29
C ILE A 113 6.83 -7.35 1.78
N GLN A 114 8.03 -7.28 1.22
CA GLN A 114 8.29 -7.51 -0.21
C GLN A 114 7.81 -8.89 -0.67
N HIS A 115 8.09 -9.96 0.08
CA HIS A 115 7.62 -11.31 -0.23
C HIS A 115 6.09 -11.40 -0.15
N LYS A 116 5.48 -10.78 0.86
CA LYS A 116 4.01 -10.77 1.03
C LYS A 116 3.34 -10.06 -0.15
N LEU A 117 3.83 -8.87 -0.53
CA LEU A 117 3.29 -8.11 -1.66
C LEU A 117 3.49 -8.85 -2.98
N ALA A 118 4.66 -9.46 -3.21
CA ALA A 118 4.93 -10.25 -4.41
C ALA A 118 3.93 -11.40 -4.57
N HIS A 119 3.63 -12.11 -3.48
CA HIS A 119 2.63 -13.17 -3.48
C HIS A 119 1.23 -12.64 -3.84
N VAL A 120 0.78 -11.54 -3.20
CA VAL A 120 -0.55 -10.96 -3.43
C VAL A 120 -0.69 -10.41 -4.85
N LEU A 121 0.36 -9.76 -5.36
CA LEU A 121 0.42 -9.16 -6.69
C LEU A 121 0.72 -10.19 -7.80
N GLN A 122 0.98 -11.45 -7.44
CA GLN A 122 1.33 -12.53 -8.39
C GLN A 122 2.52 -12.17 -9.29
N THR A 123 3.54 -11.58 -8.71
CA THR A 123 4.76 -11.15 -9.38
C THR A 123 6.01 -11.61 -8.62
N ASN A 124 7.19 -11.44 -9.21
CA ASN A 124 8.45 -11.72 -8.54
C ASN A 124 8.80 -10.60 -7.55
N LYS A 125 9.48 -10.93 -6.47
CA LYS A 125 9.89 -9.94 -5.46
C LYS A 125 10.84 -8.87 -6.03
N GLU A 126 11.61 -9.19 -7.05
CA GLU A 126 12.52 -8.28 -7.76
C GLU A 126 11.77 -7.15 -8.47
N ASN A 127 10.48 -7.31 -8.72
CA ASN A 127 9.61 -6.29 -9.31
C ASN A 127 9.01 -5.35 -8.26
N ILE A 128 9.38 -5.49 -6.98
CA ILE A 128 8.84 -4.67 -5.88
C ILE A 128 9.99 -4.02 -5.12
N SER A 129 10.06 -2.71 -5.14
CA SER A 129 11.00 -1.91 -4.36
C SER A 129 10.29 -1.27 -3.17
N ILE A 130 10.87 -1.42 -1.98
CA ILE A 130 10.36 -0.80 -0.75
C ILE A 130 11.47 -0.02 -0.08
N LYS A 131 11.30 1.29 -0.01
CA LYS A 131 12.16 2.20 0.73
C LYS A 131 11.41 2.70 1.95
N ALA A 132 12.12 2.99 3.02
CA ALA A 132 11.56 3.55 4.23
C ALA A 132 12.37 4.76 4.67
N THR A 133 11.68 5.80 5.10
CA THR A 133 12.29 7.00 5.66
C THR A 133 11.50 7.50 6.85
N THR A 134 12.16 8.24 7.75
CA THR A 134 11.49 9.04 8.77
C THR A 134 11.19 10.44 8.22
N ALA A 135 10.54 11.27 9.01
CA ALA A 135 10.34 12.69 8.72
C ALA A 135 11.27 13.60 9.55
N ASP A 136 12.36 13.05 10.13
CA ASP A 136 13.31 13.80 10.98
C ASP A 136 12.62 14.62 12.08
N HIS A 137 11.59 14.04 12.69
CA HIS A 137 10.74 14.68 13.72
C HIS A 137 9.98 15.92 13.24
N LEU A 138 9.84 16.13 11.91
CA LEU A 138 9.10 17.25 11.33
C LEU A 138 7.64 16.88 11.03
N GLY A 139 6.73 17.80 11.32
CA GLY A 139 5.32 17.70 11.01
C GLY A 139 4.62 16.53 11.70
N PHE A 140 3.40 16.22 11.25
CA PHE A 140 2.53 15.20 11.86
C PHE A 140 3.11 13.77 11.76
N ILE A 141 3.92 13.48 10.77
CA ILE A 141 4.62 12.18 10.70
C ILE A 141 5.76 12.16 11.74
N GLY A 142 6.53 13.25 11.84
CA GLY A 142 7.63 13.35 12.78
C GLY A 142 7.20 13.32 14.25
N THR A 143 5.98 13.77 14.55
CA THR A 143 5.35 13.67 15.88
C THR A 143 4.62 12.35 16.12
N SER A 144 4.60 11.44 15.13
CA SER A 144 3.89 10.16 15.17
C SER A 144 2.35 10.30 15.31
N GLU A 145 1.79 11.38 14.79
CA GLU A 145 0.33 11.57 14.68
C GLU A 145 -0.24 10.85 13.46
N GLY A 146 0.60 10.57 12.47
CA GLY A 146 0.24 9.86 11.24
C GLY A 146 1.45 9.25 10.56
N TRP A 147 1.19 8.49 9.52
CA TRP A 147 2.18 7.91 8.62
C TRP A 147 1.63 7.81 7.22
N GLY A 148 2.48 7.63 6.24
CA GLY A 148 2.04 7.55 4.87
C GLY A 148 2.95 6.75 3.97
N ALA A 149 2.50 6.58 2.74
CA ALA A 149 3.27 5.93 1.70
C ALA A 149 3.03 6.58 0.34
N LEU A 150 4.05 6.51 -0.49
CA LEU A 150 4.02 6.83 -1.91
C LEU A 150 4.29 5.54 -2.68
N ALA A 151 3.61 5.37 -3.81
CA ALA A 151 3.85 4.27 -4.73
C ALA A 151 3.83 4.74 -6.18
N ILE A 152 4.69 4.12 -6.99
CA ILE A 152 4.63 4.21 -8.45
C ILE A 152 4.48 2.78 -8.96
N ALA A 153 3.52 2.55 -9.86
CA ALA A 153 3.33 1.29 -10.54
C ALA A 153 3.51 1.44 -12.04
N SER A 154 4.10 0.45 -12.69
CA SER A 154 4.16 0.36 -14.14
C SER A 154 3.42 -0.89 -14.63
N LEU A 155 2.63 -0.71 -15.68
CA LEU A 155 1.84 -1.76 -16.31
C LEU A 155 2.20 -1.85 -17.79
N SER A 156 2.19 -3.07 -18.34
CA SER A 156 2.22 -3.30 -19.78
C SER A 156 0.95 -4.02 -20.25
N LYS A 157 0.64 -3.95 -21.55
CA LYS A 157 -0.41 -4.78 -22.13
C LYS A 157 -0.03 -6.25 -22.06
N LEU A 158 -1.03 -7.10 -21.82
CA LEU A 158 -0.92 -8.52 -22.09
C LEU A 158 -0.81 -8.72 -23.60
N GLU A 159 0.10 -9.60 -24.02
CA GLU A 159 0.23 -10.02 -25.42
C GLU A 159 -0.88 -10.97 -25.81
#